data_efe7c5797c2ad6d68b340db20c0fb39d
#
_entry.id   efe7c5797c2ad6d68b340db20c0fb39d
#
_cell.length_a   1.000
_cell.length_b   1.000
_cell.length_c   1.000
_cell.angle_alpha   90.00
_cell.angle_beta   90.00
_cell.angle_gamma   90.00
#
_symmetry.space_group_name_H-M   'P 1'
#
loop_
_entity.id
_entity.type
_entity.pdbx_description
1 polymer ?
#
loop_
_entity_poly.entity_id
_entity_poly.type
_entity_poly.pdbx_seq_one_letter_code
_entity_poly.pdbx_strand_id
1 'polypeptide(L)'
;MTKPPAPSSAATDRIRAWRQARREAGLVKLELWVPEAARDDVKAAVRAIVTDSTRGPHLAGRNLAGGARRPTSDPITSGDDHHMDAVIETPWTVPAIKAALDASPLVREGEMTLRVLEGADAVLLATMHEYGDLSVYLSVGGAQIVCSVLLWPVAEQADRHAFNEFLLKAQRVVPLSNFAITNVGGEDVYELMGELSCKTTLQTILIELRTLAENAIDATELRETFGADAA
;
A
#
# COMPACT_ATOMS: atom_id res chain seq x y z
N MET A 1 -20.48 -35.60 -6.92
CA MET A 1 -19.22 -35.24 -7.63
C MET A 1 -18.97 -33.79 -7.33
N THR A 2 -18.10 -33.51 -6.41
CA THR A 2 -17.67 -32.14 -6.03
C THR A 2 -16.78 -31.59 -7.12
N LYS A 3 -17.16 -30.45 -7.69
CA LYS A 3 -16.38 -29.72 -8.68
C LYS A 3 -15.04 -29.30 -8.03
N PRO A 4 -13.88 -29.53 -8.65
CA PRO A 4 -12.61 -29.08 -8.11
C PRO A 4 -12.62 -27.53 -8.00
N PRO A 5 -11.99 -26.95 -6.99
CA PRO A 5 -11.89 -25.51 -6.85
C PRO A 5 -11.17 -24.92 -8.07
N ALA A 6 -11.66 -23.77 -8.55
CA ALA A 6 -11.03 -23.04 -9.65
C ALA A 6 -9.62 -22.61 -9.24
N PRO A 7 -8.64 -22.61 -10.16
CA PRO A 7 -7.29 -22.13 -9.86
C PRO A 7 -7.32 -20.65 -9.46
N SER A 8 -6.76 -20.33 -8.32
CA SER A 8 -6.60 -18.94 -7.87
C SER A 8 -5.62 -18.19 -8.78
N SER A 9 -5.77 -16.87 -8.92
CA SER A 9 -4.82 -16.11 -9.72
C SER A 9 -3.42 -16.17 -9.08
N ALA A 10 -2.38 -16.19 -9.92
CA ALA A 10 -0.98 -16.25 -9.45
C ALA A 10 -0.62 -15.10 -8.48
N ALA A 11 -1.30 -13.94 -8.59
CA ALA A 11 -1.16 -12.82 -7.67
C ALA A 11 -1.75 -13.13 -6.28
N THR A 12 -2.97 -13.69 -6.26
CA THR A 12 -3.64 -14.09 -5.01
C THR A 12 -2.83 -15.16 -4.26
N ASP A 13 -2.25 -16.13 -4.99
CA ASP A 13 -1.42 -17.18 -4.37
C ASP A 13 -0.12 -16.63 -3.78
N ARG A 14 0.53 -15.64 -4.45
CA ARG A 14 1.71 -14.97 -3.90
C ARG A 14 1.39 -14.18 -2.64
N ILE A 15 0.29 -13.43 -2.62
CA ILE A 15 -0.14 -12.67 -1.44
C ILE A 15 -0.45 -13.63 -0.28
N ARG A 16 -1.15 -14.74 -0.55
CA ARG A 16 -1.47 -15.75 0.46
C ARG A 16 -0.19 -16.38 1.02
N ALA A 17 0.75 -16.78 0.18
CA ALA A 17 2.04 -17.34 0.59
C ALA A 17 2.85 -16.34 1.42
N TRP A 18 2.89 -15.08 1.04
CA TRP A 18 3.58 -14.02 1.78
C TRP A 18 2.98 -13.81 3.19
N ARG A 19 1.65 -13.78 3.31
CA ARG A 19 0.97 -13.67 4.62
C ARG A 19 1.23 -14.89 5.49
N GLN A 20 1.17 -16.07 4.90
CA GLN A 20 1.43 -17.31 5.60
C GLN A 20 2.85 -17.35 6.15
N ALA A 21 3.84 -17.00 5.34
CA ALA A 21 5.24 -16.93 5.79
C ALA A 21 5.42 -15.94 6.96
N ARG A 22 4.74 -14.79 6.96
CA ARG A 22 4.79 -13.83 8.07
C ARG A 22 4.11 -14.36 9.33
N ARG A 23 2.95 -15.01 9.22
CA ARG A 23 2.29 -15.66 10.38
C ARG A 23 3.13 -16.79 10.97
N GLU A 24 3.73 -17.62 10.11
CA GLU A 24 4.64 -18.70 10.53
C GLU A 24 5.91 -18.16 11.19
N ALA A 25 6.38 -16.99 10.76
CA ALA A 25 7.45 -16.26 11.43
C ALA A 25 7.01 -15.56 12.74
N GLY A 26 5.77 -15.73 13.17
CA GLY A 26 5.23 -15.13 14.40
C GLY A 26 5.01 -13.61 14.29
N LEU A 27 5.00 -13.06 13.07
CA LEU A 27 4.77 -11.64 12.85
C LEU A 27 3.27 -11.33 12.80
N VAL A 28 2.88 -10.24 13.45
CA VAL A 28 1.52 -9.67 13.41
C VAL A 28 1.58 -8.25 12.90
N LYS A 29 0.59 -7.85 12.11
CA LYS A 29 0.44 -6.44 11.67
C LYS A 29 0.07 -5.60 12.89
N LEU A 30 0.77 -4.49 13.09
CA LEU A 30 0.46 -3.51 14.13
C LEU A 30 0.25 -2.15 13.47
N GLU A 31 -0.93 -1.58 13.64
CA GLU A 31 -1.27 -0.23 13.19
C GLU A 31 -1.33 0.72 14.38
N LEU A 32 -0.62 1.83 14.29
CA LEU A 32 -0.56 2.85 15.33
C LEU A 32 -0.83 4.23 14.74
N TRP A 33 -1.76 4.96 15.36
CA TRP A 33 -1.92 6.39 15.11
C TRP A 33 -0.92 7.16 15.97
N VAL A 34 -0.01 7.86 15.32
CA VAL A 34 1.04 8.64 15.99
C VAL A 34 1.01 10.09 15.49
N PRO A 35 1.36 11.07 16.32
CA PRO A 35 1.55 12.44 15.85
C PRO A 35 2.60 12.47 14.72
N GLU A 36 2.39 13.31 13.71
CA GLU A 36 3.29 13.40 12.55
C GLU A 36 4.74 13.69 12.97
N ALA A 37 4.92 14.58 13.92
CA ALA A 37 6.25 14.91 14.48
C ALA A 37 6.97 13.73 15.16
N ALA A 38 6.24 12.69 15.59
CA ALA A 38 6.82 11.50 16.24
C ALA A 38 6.99 10.32 15.28
N ARG A 39 6.59 10.45 14.02
CA ARG A 39 6.54 9.36 13.04
C ARG A 39 7.89 8.66 12.87
N ASP A 40 8.94 9.42 12.64
CA ASP A 40 10.26 8.86 12.35
C ASP A 40 10.92 8.27 13.60
N ASP A 41 10.71 8.87 14.77
CA ASP A 41 11.17 8.33 16.04
C ASP A 41 10.49 7.00 16.38
N VAL A 42 9.17 6.90 16.13
CA VAL A 42 8.42 5.65 16.33
C VAL A 42 8.87 4.58 15.35
N LYS A 43 9.08 4.92 14.07
CA LYS A 43 9.63 3.98 13.08
C LYS A 43 11.03 3.49 13.47
N ALA A 44 11.90 4.37 13.92
CA ALA A 44 13.24 4.00 14.38
C ALA A 44 13.18 3.08 15.61
N ALA A 45 12.30 3.38 16.57
CA ALA A 45 12.09 2.56 17.75
C ALA A 45 11.54 1.16 17.42
N VAL A 46 10.56 1.07 16.51
CA VAL A 46 10.00 -0.21 16.04
C VAL A 46 11.07 -1.02 15.29
N ARG A 47 11.84 -0.40 14.38
CA ARG A 47 12.95 -1.07 13.69
C ARG A 47 13.97 -1.63 14.69
N ALA A 48 14.36 -0.85 15.69
CA ALA A 48 15.29 -1.29 16.73
C ALA A 48 14.76 -2.50 17.52
N ILE A 49 13.48 -2.48 17.91
CA ILE A 49 12.82 -3.59 18.64
C ILE A 49 12.76 -4.83 17.77
N VAL A 50 12.34 -4.72 16.50
CA VAL A 50 12.25 -5.86 15.57
C VAL A 50 13.62 -6.45 15.30
N THR A 51 14.66 -5.62 15.11
CA THR A 51 16.04 -6.09 14.89
C THR A 51 16.62 -6.77 16.12
N ASP A 52 16.30 -6.29 17.33
CA ASP A 52 16.79 -6.89 18.58
C ASP A 52 16.04 -8.19 18.89
N SER A 53 14.76 -8.30 18.52
CA SER A 53 13.95 -9.52 18.68
C SER A 53 14.48 -10.71 17.84
N THR A 54 15.24 -10.45 16.78
CA THR A 54 15.91 -11.52 15.99
C THR A 54 17.15 -12.10 16.70
N ARG A 55 17.57 -11.52 17.84
CA ARG A 55 18.73 -11.96 18.63
C ARG A 55 18.42 -12.82 19.86
N GLY A 56 17.16 -13.25 20.08
CA GLY A 56 16.79 -14.15 21.17
C GLY A 56 16.01 -13.45 22.31
N PRO A 57 15.32 -14.22 23.19
CA PRO A 57 14.33 -13.71 24.12
C PRO A 57 14.97 -13.05 25.33
N HIS A 58 15.14 -11.75 25.33
CA HIS A 58 15.45 -10.95 26.51
C HIS A 58 14.60 -9.67 26.57
N LEU A 59 13.30 -9.84 26.79
CA LEU A 59 12.43 -8.76 27.26
C LEU A 59 11.81 -9.13 28.61
N ALA A 60 12.67 -9.35 29.62
CA ALA A 60 12.24 -9.32 31.01
C ALA A 60 12.69 -7.99 31.62
N GLY A 61 11.74 -7.08 31.84
CA GLY A 61 11.83 -6.00 32.81
C GLY A 61 12.67 -4.78 32.45
N ARG A 62 12.10 -3.84 31.68
CA ARG A 62 12.47 -2.42 31.83
C ARG A 62 11.24 -1.64 32.25
N ASN A 63 11.20 -1.33 33.55
CA ASN A 63 10.29 -0.35 34.15
C ASN A 63 10.51 1.02 33.48
N LEU A 64 9.52 1.47 32.74
CA LEU A 64 9.42 2.87 32.30
C LEU A 64 8.86 3.72 33.47
N ALA A 65 9.69 3.94 34.48
CA ALA A 65 9.48 5.00 35.45
C ALA A 65 10.52 6.10 35.19
N GLY A 66 10.14 7.12 34.45
CA GLY A 66 10.96 8.28 34.18
C GLY A 66 10.08 9.52 34.07
N GLY A 67 10.08 10.30 35.15
CA GLY A 67 9.21 11.42 35.43
C GLY A 67 9.19 12.53 34.41
N ALA A 68 8.01 13.07 34.22
CA ALA A 68 7.74 14.30 33.50
C ALA A 68 8.50 15.49 34.12
N ARG A 69 9.45 16.05 33.41
CA ARG A 69 9.88 17.45 33.60
C ARG A 69 9.10 18.31 32.59
N ARG A 70 8.27 19.21 33.11
CA ARG A 70 7.70 20.32 32.33
C ARG A 70 8.84 21.21 31.85
N PRO A 71 8.92 21.57 30.56
CA PRO A 71 9.70 22.71 30.12
C PRO A 71 8.89 23.98 30.39
N THR A 72 9.55 24.96 31.00
CA THR A 72 9.12 26.34 31.16
C THR A 72 8.97 27.02 29.81
N SER A 73 7.92 27.82 29.73
CA SER A 73 7.54 28.64 28.56
C SER A 73 8.63 29.71 28.31
N ASP A 74 9.28 29.61 27.16
CA ASP A 74 9.97 30.72 26.50
C ASP A 74 9.20 31.13 25.25
N PRO A 75 9.19 32.44 24.89
CA PRO A 75 8.27 32.97 23.89
C PRO A 75 8.65 32.51 22.48
N ILE A 76 7.64 32.07 21.77
CA ILE A 76 7.69 31.70 20.36
C ILE A 76 8.06 32.92 19.54
N THR A 77 9.29 32.96 19.04
CA THR A 77 9.64 33.80 17.89
C THR A 77 9.01 33.13 16.65
N SER A 78 8.04 33.82 16.09
CA SER A 78 7.43 33.49 14.79
C SER A 78 8.48 33.51 13.71
N GLY A 79 8.98 32.33 13.35
CA GLY A 79 9.65 32.09 12.07
C GLY A 79 8.61 31.49 11.14
N ASP A 80 8.24 32.25 10.13
CA ASP A 80 7.41 31.80 9.01
C ASP A 80 8.16 30.72 8.22
N ASP A 81 8.03 29.47 8.63
CA ASP A 81 8.30 28.31 7.79
C ASP A 81 6.95 27.66 7.41
N HIS A 82 6.15 28.44 6.68
CA HIS A 82 5.18 27.83 5.77
C HIS A 82 5.98 27.18 4.64
N HIS A 83 6.47 25.98 4.88
CA HIS A 83 6.77 25.06 3.79
C HIS A 83 5.43 24.66 3.18
N MET A 84 4.88 25.58 2.36
CA MET A 84 3.84 25.25 1.39
C MET A 84 4.47 24.17 0.53
N ASP A 85 3.92 22.96 0.58
CA ASP A 85 4.26 21.89 -0.35
C ASP A 85 4.33 22.53 -1.73
N ALA A 86 5.53 22.61 -2.30
CA ALA A 86 5.74 23.30 -3.56
C ALA A 86 4.90 22.58 -4.61
N VAL A 87 3.81 23.20 -5.02
CA VAL A 87 2.98 22.71 -6.12
C VAL A 87 3.90 22.54 -7.31
N ILE A 88 4.06 21.31 -7.79
CA ILE A 88 4.92 21.03 -8.93
C ILE A 88 4.30 21.72 -10.13
N GLU A 89 4.97 22.75 -10.64
CA GLU A 89 4.48 23.51 -11.80
C GLU A 89 4.42 22.66 -13.06
N THR A 90 5.38 21.73 -13.21
CA THR A 90 5.46 20.82 -14.35
C THR A 90 4.72 19.52 -14.05
N PRO A 91 3.67 19.16 -14.79
CA PRO A 91 2.97 17.90 -14.59
C PRO A 91 3.89 16.69 -14.72
N TRP A 92 3.66 15.69 -13.88
CA TRP A 92 4.34 14.41 -13.98
C TRP A 92 4.08 13.73 -15.32
N THR A 93 5.09 13.05 -15.81
CA THR A 93 5.03 12.08 -16.91
C THR A 93 5.54 10.73 -16.41
N VAL A 94 5.20 9.63 -17.07
CA VAL A 94 5.70 8.29 -16.70
C VAL A 94 7.23 8.25 -16.59
N PRO A 95 8.02 8.80 -17.54
CA PRO A 95 9.48 8.85 -17.39
C PRO A 95 9.96 9.69 -16.21
N ALA A 96 9.28 10.82 -15.91
CA ALA A 96 9.66 11.66 -14.77
C ALA A 96 9.36 10.97 -13.43
N ILE A 97 8.21 10.30 -13.31
CA ILE A 97 7.87 9.49 -12.13
C ILE A 97 8.90 8.39 -11.94
N LYS A 98 9.24 7.65 -13.01
CA LYS A 98 10.25 6.59 -12.93
C LYS A 98 11.59 7.13 -12.44
N ALA A 99 12.09 8.21 -13.02
CA ALA A 99 13.38 8.79 -12.63
C ALA A 99 13.39 9.24 -11.16
N ALA A 100 12.30 9.84 -10.69
CA ALA A 100 12.16 10.26 -9.29
C ALA A 100 12.05 9.07 -8.33
N LEU A 101 11.33 8.02 -8.70
CA LEU A 101 11.21 6.79 -7.91
C LEU A 101 12.52 6.00 -7.89
N ASP A 102 13.27 5.92 -8.99
CA ASP A 102 14.60 5.29 -9.07
C ASP A 102 15.57 5.93 -8.05
N ALA A 103 15.43 7.24 -7.81
CA ALA A 103 16.21 7.97 -6.82
C ALA A 103 15.69 7.81 -5.37
N SER A 104 14.54 7.19 -5.17
CA SER A 104 13.92 7.01 -3.86
C SER A 104 14.63 5.96 -3.01
N PRO A 105 14.51 5.99 -1.68
CA PRO A 105 15.00 4.92 -0.82
C PRO A 105 14.40 3.56 -1.14
N LEU A 106 13.13 3.47 -1.51
CA LEU A 106 12.43 2.21 -1.80
C LEU A 106 13.12 1.41 -2.92
N VAL A 107 13.55 2.07 -3.99
CA VAL A 107 14.25 1.40 -5.08
C VAL A 107 15.70 1.11 -4.70
N ARG A 108 16.39 2.07 -4.05
CA ARG A 108 17.79 1.90 -3.64
C ARG A 108 18.01 0.80 -2.60
N GLU A 109 17.03 0.58 -1.73
CA GLU A 109 17.05 -0.45 -0.68
C GLU A 109 16.48 -1.80 -1.18
N GLY A 110 16.04 -1.86 -2.45
CA GLY A 110 15.52 -3.08 -3.05
C GLY A 110 14.11 -3.46 -2.61
N GLU A 111 13.37 -2.54 -2.00
CA GLU A 111 11.97 -2.75 -1.61
C GLU A 111 11.01 -2.69 -2.83
N MET A 112 11.44 -2.03 -3.91
CA MET A 112 10.66 -1.86 -5.14
C MET A 112 11.55 -1.93 -6.37
N THR A 113 11.06 -2.54 -7.44
CA THR A 113 11.66 -2.47 -8.79
C THR A 113 10.70 -1.84 -9.77
N LEU A 114 11.26 -1.14 -10.78
CA LEU A 114 10.49 -0.36 -11.74
C LEU A 114 10.77 -0.79 -13.17
N ARG A 115 9.71 -0.95 -13.96
CA ARG A 115 9.79 -1.24 -15.38
C ARG A 115 8.76 -0.44 -16.16
N VAL A 116 9.17 0.22 -17.24
CA VAL A 116 8.22 0.83 -18.19
C VAL A 116 7.72 -0.26 -19.13
N LEU A 117 6.41 -0.31 -19.27
CA LEU A 117 5.71 -1.11 -20.27
C LEU A 117 5.39 -0.20 -21.43
N GLU A 118 6.00 -0.48 -22.57
CA GLU A 118 5.78 0.27 -23.80
C GLU A 118 4.46 -0.14 -24.44
N GLY A 119 3.74 0.85 -25.02
CA GLY A 119 2.45 0.66 -25.67
C GLY A 119 1.98 1.95 -26.32
N ALA A 120 0.68 2.03 -26.65
CA ALA A 120 0.08 3.28 -27.14
C ALA A 120 0.24 4.40 -26.10
N ASP A 121 0.04 4.05 -24.83
CA ASP A 121 0.38 4.86 -23.69
C ASP A 121 1.36 4.08 -22.80
N ALA A 122 2.44 4.74 -22.37
CA ALA A 122 3.42 4.13 -21.50
C ALA A 122 2.83 3.93 -20.09
N VAL A 123 3.09 2.75 -19.50
CA VAL A 123 2.68 2.41 -18.13
C VAL A 123 3.92 2.07 -17.32
N LEU A 124 4.05 2.62 -16.12
CA LEU A 124 5.09 2.23 -15.18
C LEU A 124 4.58 1.07 -14.33
N LEU A 125 5.26 -0.06 -14.39
CA LEU A 125 5.06 -1.18 -13.47
C LEU A 125 6.04 -1.04 -12.31
N ALA A 126 5.50 -0.91 -11.11
CA ALA A 126 6.21 -0.97 -9.84
C ALA A 126 5.94 -2.34 -9.20
N THR A 127 6.98 -3.14 -8.98
CA THR A 127 6.87 -4.39 -8.22
C THR A 127 7.28 -4.13 -6.78
N MET A 128 6.34 -4.29 -5.86
CA MET A 128 6.49 -4.01 -4.43
C MET A 128 6.90 -5.30 -3.71
N HIS A 129 8.20 -5.46 -3.41
CA HIS A 129 8.74 -6.71 -2.87
C HIS A 129 8.29 -7.00 -1.44
N GLU A 130 8.15 -5.95 -0.60
CA GLU A 130 7.60 -6.11 0.76
C GLU A 130 6.19 -6.69 0.80
N TYR A 131 5.44 -6.58 -0.31
CA TYR A 131 4.05 -7.01 -0.44
C TYR A 131 3.92 -8.28 -1.30
N GLY A 132 4.96 -9.14 -1.30
CA GLY A 132 4.94 -10.40 -2.03
C GLY A 132 5.03 -10.22 -3.55
N ASP A 133 5.89 -9.31 -4.00
CA ASP A 133 6.07 -8.94 -5.41
C ASP A 133 4.78 -8.41 -6.05
N LEU A 134 3.99 -7.66 -5.28
CA LEU A 134 2.76 -7.07 -5.77
C LEU A 134 3.05 -6.11 -6.93
N SER A 135 2.34 -6.29 -8.03
CA SER A 135 2.42 -5.43 -9.20
C SER A 135 1.48 -4.24 -9.08
N VAL A 136 2.03 -3.03 -9.06
CA VAL A 136 1.26 -1.77 -9.09
C VAL A 136 1.54 -1.08 -10.42
N TYR A 137 0.50 -0.72 -11.15
CA TYR A 137 0.57 -0.06 -12.44
C TYR A 137 0.32 1.44 -12.26
N LEU A 138 1.17 2.28 -12.85
CA LEU A 138 0.98 3.72 -12.87
C LEU A 138 0.89 4.19 -14.33
N SER A 139 -0.15 4.93 -14.63
CA SER A 139 -0.31 5.63 -15.91
C SER A 139 -0.55 7.11 -15.68
N VAL A 140 -0.23 7.92 -16.68
CA VAL A 140 -0.48 9.37 -16.67
C VAL A 140 -1.34 9.70 -17.85
N GLY A 141 -2.53 10.23 -17.60
CA GLY A 141 -3.48 10.63 -18.63
C GLY A 141 -4.14 11.95 -18.30
N GLY A 142 -4.03 12.94 -19.21
CA GLY A 142 -4.60 14.27 -18.99
C GLY A 142 -4.01 14.95 -17.74
N ALA A 143 -4.85 15.20 -16.74
CA ALA A 143 -4.45 15.85 -15.49
C ALA A 143 -4.25 14.87 -14.32
N GLN A 144 -4.28 13.56 -14.58
CA GLN A 144 -4.29 12.53 -13.55
C GLN A 144 -3.13 11.55 -13.68
N ILE A 145 -2.68 11.05 -12.51
CA ILE A 145 -1.92 9.82 -12.38
C ILE A 145 -2.91 8.79 -11.84
N VAL A 146 -3.04 7.66 -12.52
CA VAL A 146 -3.82 6.52 -12.04
C VAL A 146 -2.85 5.45 -11.57
N CYS A 147 -2.99 5.04 -10.32
CA CYS A 147 -2.29 3.89 -9.75
C CYS A 147 -3.29 2.75 -9.60
N SER A 148 -2.94 1.55 -10.05
CA SER A 148 -3.85 0.42 -9.95
C SER A 148 -3.18 -0.90 -9.63
N VAL A 149 -3.94 -1.80 -8.98
CA VAL A 149 -3.59 -3.19 -8.71
C VAL A 149 -4.70 -4.08 -9.23
N LEU A 150 -4.35 -4.99 -10.12
CA LEU A 150 -5.27 -6.03 -10.55
C LEU A 150 -5.37 -7.12 -9.49
N LEU A 151 -6.58 -7.44 -9.05
CA LEU A 151 -6.82 -8.35 -7.94
C LEU A 151 -7.06 -9.79 -8.43
N TRP A 152 -8.28 -10.12 -8.84
CA TRP A 152 -8.66 -11.44 -9.33
C TRP A 152 -9.80 -11.33 -10.37
N PRO A 153 -9.94 -12.33 -11.23
CA PRO A 153 -11.06 -12.38 -12.19
C PRO A 153 -12.42 -12.34 -11.50
N VAL A 154 -13.33 -11.54 -12.04
CA VAL A 154 -14.71 -11.43 -11.52
C VAL A 154 -15.41 -12.80 -11.54
N ALA A 155 -15.08 -13.64 -12.52
CA ALA A 155 -15.64 -15.00 -12.65
C ALA A 155 -15.27 -15.92 -11.48
N GLU A 156 -14.17 -15.64 -10.77
CA GLU A 156 -13.74 -16.41 -9.60
C GLU A 156 -14.45 -15.99 -8.29
N GLN A 157 -15.20 -14.89 -8.30
CA GLN A 157 -15.89 -14.40 -7.10
C GLN A 157 -17.20 -15.18 -6.89
N ALA A 158 -17.31 -15.83 -5.73
CA ALA A 158 -18.57 -16.40 -5.28
C ALA A 158 -19.56 -15.27 -4.97
N ASP A 159 -20.83 -15.47 -5.32
CA ASP A 159 -21.90 -14.47 -5.15
C ASP A 159 -21.45 -13.04 -5.53
N ARG A 160 -20.95 -12.90 -6.75
CA ARG A 160 -20.43 -11.63 -7.27
C ARG A 160 -21.39 -10.45 -7.12
N HIS A 161 -22.70 -10.70 -7.15
CA HIS A 161 -23.69 -9.63 -7.04
C HIS A 161 -23.70 -9.03 -5.62
N ALA A 162 -23.80 -9.88 -4.61
CA ALA A 162 -23.74 -9.44 -3.22
C ALA A 162 -22.37 -8.87 -2.87
N PHE A 163 -21.29 -9.46 -3.42
CA PHE A 163 -19.95 -8.94 -3.22
C PHE A 163 -19.76 -7.54 -3.82
N ASN A 164 -20.23 -7.30 -5.04
CA ASN A 164 -20.16 -5.97 -5.66
C ASN A 164 -20.97 -4.94 -4.87
N GLU A 165 -22.16 -5.29 -4.39
CA GLU A 165 -22.96 -4.40 -3.55
C GLU A 165 -22.24 -4.09 -2.23
N PHE A 166 -21.62 -5.10 -1.63
CA PHE A 166 -20.80 -4.91 -0.42
C PHE A 166 -19.62 -3.95 -0.67
N LEU A 167 -18.84 -4.14 -1.75
CA LEU A 167 -17.73 -3.27 -2.09
C LEU A 167 -18.16 -1.82 -2.27
N LEU A 168 -19.27 -1.58 -2.98
CA LEU A 168 -19.82 -0.22 -3.16
C LEU A 168 -20.23 0.42 -1.82
N LYS A 169 -20.78 -0.35 -0.89
CA LYS A 169 -21.12 0.14 0.46
C LYS A 169 -19.88 0.40 1.32
N ALA A 170 -18.86 -0.46 1.21
CA ALA A 170 -17.62 -0.38 1.96
C ALA A 170 -16.65 0.70 1.43
N GLN A 171 -16.85 1.19 0.21
CA GLN A 171 -15.95 2.14 -0.47
C GLN A 171 -15.53 3.34 0.40
N ARG A 172 -16.42 3.84 1.27
CA ARG A 172 -16.18 5.00 2.12
C ARG A 172 -15.13 4.78 3.23
N VAL A 173 -14.84 3.52 3.55
CA VAL A 173 -13.89 3.15 4.61
C VAL A 173 -12.57 2.61 4.07
N VAL A 174 -12.42 2.52 2.75
CA VAL A 174 -11.16 2.13 2.10
C VAL A 174 -10.31 3.39 1.91
N PRO A 175 -9.16 3.51 2.57
CA PRO A 175 -8.32 4.71 2.49
C PRO A 175 -7.74 4.88 1.08
N LEU A 176 -7.88 6.06 0.49
CA LEU A 176 -7.22 6.50 -0.76
C LEU A 176 -7.43 5.58 -1.99
N SER A 177 -8.24 4.53 -1.89
CA SER A 177 -8.41 3.56 -2.98
C SER A 177 -9.88 3.32 -3.27
N ASN A 178 -10.16 2.97 -4.51
CA ASN A 178 -11.47 2.64 -5.01
C ASN A 178 -11.48 1.25 -5.63
N PHE A 179 -12.52 0.46 -5.36
CA PHE A 179 -12.76 -0.78 -6.09
C PHE A 179 -13.38 -0.49 -7.44
N ALA A 180 -12.89 -1.18 -8.46
CA ALA A 180 -13.40 -1.13 -9.82
C ALA A 180 -13.43 -2.53 -10.43
N ILE A 181 -14.07 -2.63 -11.59
CA ILE A 181 -13.97 -3.78 -12.49
C ILE A 181 -13.42 -3.23 -13.80
N THR A 182 -12.33 -3.82 -14.27
CA THR A 182 -11.68 -3.46 -15.53
C THR A 182 -11.62 -4.69 -16.44
N ASN A 183 -11.58 -4.46 -17.77
CA ASN A 183 -11.43 -5.56 -18.73
C ASN A 183 -9.97 -5.69 -19.15
N VAL A 184 -9.39 -6.85 -18.91
CA VAL A 184 -8.02 -7.18 -19.26
C VAL A 184 -8.01 -8.37 -20.21
N GLY A 185 -7.70 -8.14 -21.47
CA GLY A 185 -7.62 -9.21 -22.46
C GLY A 185 -8.92 -9.94 -22.72
N GLY A 186 -10.07 -9.30 -22.52
CA GLY A 186 -11.41 -9.89 -22.68
C GLY A 186 -11.98 -10.49 -21.40
N GLU A 187 -11.27 -10.48 -20.30
CA GLU A 187 -11.71 -10.95 -18.98
C GLU A 187 -11.94 -9.78 -18.03
N ASP A 188 -13.06 -9.79 -17.31
CA ASP A 188 -13.36 -8.81 -16.28
C ASP A 188 -12.61 -9.16 -14.99
N VAL A 189 -11.86 -8.19 -14.45
CA VAL A 189 -11.00 -8.36 -13.29
C VAL A 189 -11.35 -7.30 -12.24
N TYR A 190 -11.41 -7.66 -10.97
CA TYR A 190 -11.46 -6.70 -9.89
C TYR A 190 -10.15 -5.93 -9.82
N GLU A 191 -10.26 -4.64 -9.62
CA GLU A 191 -9.15 -3.71 -9.56
C GLU A 191 -9.29 -2.82 -8.32
N LEU A 192 -8.18 -2.53 -7.67
CA LEU A 192 -8.07 -1.39 -6.75
C LEU A 192 -7.31 -0.29 -7.46
N MET A 193 -7.87 0.91 -7.41
CA MET A 193 -7.27 2.07 -8.06
C MET A 193 -7.27 3.30 -7.15
N GLY A 194 -6.24 4.12 -7.29
CA GLY A 194 -6.12 5.43 -6.72
C GLY A 194 -5.85 6.47 -7.79
N GLU A 195 -6.31 7.69 -7.57
CA GLU A 195 -6.21 8.78 -8.53
C GLU A 195 -5.54 9.99 -7.88
N LEU A 196 -4.47 10.47 -8.50
CA LEU A 196 -3.73 11.64 -8.05
C LEU A 196 -3.70 12.71 -9.13
N SER A 197 -3.56 13.96 -8.71
CA SER A 197 -3.24 15.04 -9.66
C SER A 197 -1.86 14.82 -10.28
N CYS A 198 -1.71 15.04 -11.58
CA CYS A 198 -0.39 15.03 -12.22
C CYS A 198 0.55 16.15 -11.72
N LYS A 199 0.06 17.06 -10.88
CA LYS A 199 0.85 18.10 -10.19
C LYS A 199 1.09 17.79 -8.71
N THR A 200 0.86 16.54 -8.28
CA THR A 200 1.12 16.11 -6.91
C THR A 200 2.62 16.02 -6.60
N THR A 201 2.97 15.83 -5.34
CA THR A 201 4.36 15.63 -4.92
C THR A 201 4.78 14.16 -5.08
N LEU A 202 6.09 13.91 -5.17
CA LEU A 202 6.64 12.54 -5.14
C LEU A 202 6.25 11.82 -3.83
N GLN A 203 6.22 12.53 -2.70
CA GLN A 203 5.82 11.97 -1.41
C GLN A 203 4.38 11.45 -1.46
N THR A 204 3.47 12.17 -2.10
CA THR A 204 2.07 11.72 -2.28
C THR A 204 2.01 10.46 -3.15
N ILE A 205 2.80 10.39 -4.22
CA ILE A 205 2.88 9.18 -5.06
C ILE A 205 3.38 7.99 -4.23
N LEU A 206 4.40 8.17 -3.39
CA LEU A 206 4.92 7.10 -2.52
C LEU A 206 3.91 6.63 -1.47
N ILE A 207 3.13 7.56 -0.90
CA ILE A 207 2.04 7.23 0.02
C ILE A 207 0.98 6.41 -0.71
N GLU A 208 0.57 6.84 -1.89
CA GLU A 208 -0.42 6.14 -2.71
C GLU A 208 -0.01 4.70 -3.02
N LEU A 209 1.22 4.50 -3.51
CA LEU A 209 1.74 3.16 -3.81
C LEU A 209 1.69 2.22 -2.61
N ARG A 210 2.06 2.71 -1.43
CA ARG A 210 2.04 1.90 -0.19
C ARG A 210 0.63 1.60 0.26
N THR A 211 -0.23 2.61 0.31
CA THR A 211 -1.63 2.44 0.74
C THR A 211 -2.37 1.49 -0.21
N LEU A 212 -2.17 1.64 -1.51
CA LEU A 212 -2.78 0.76 -2.51
C LEU A 212 -2.30 -0.68 -2.34
N ALA A 213 -1.02 -0.90 -2.05
CA ALA A 213 -0.48 -2.23 -1.80
C ALA A 213 -1.06 -2.85 -0.51
N GLU A 214 -1.19 -2.08 0.56
CA GLU A 214 -1.83 -2.52 1.82
C GLU A 214 -3.30 -2.89 1.59
N ASN A 215 -4.06 -2.02 0.93
CA ASN A 215 -5.46 -2.26 0.61
C ASN A 215 -5.67 -3.48 -0.30
N ALA A 216 -4.76 -3.75 -1.24
CA ALA A 216 -4.83 -4.94 -2.09
C ALA A 216 -4.67 -6.24 -1.28
N ILE A 217 -3.84 -6.20 -0.24
CA ILE A 217 -3.70 -7.30 0.71
C ILE A 217 -5.00 -7.48 1.51
N ASP A 218 -5.54 -6.40 2.06
CA ASP A 218 -6.77 -6.45 2.85
C ASP A 218 -7.97 -6.91 1.99
N ALA A 219 -8.03 -6.52 0.72
CA ALA A 219 -9.04 -6.99 -0.23
C ALA A 219 -9.02 -8.51 -0.42
N THR A 220 -7.84 -9.14 -0.36
CA THR A 220 -7.73 -10.61 -0.44
C THR A 220 -8.33 -11.30 0.79
N GLU A 221 -8.13 -10.73 1.99
CA GLU A 221 -8.77 -11.23 3.22
C GLU A 221 -10.28 -11.07 3.19
N LEU A 222 -10.74 -9.91 2.71
CA LEU A 222 -12.14 -9.64 2.54
C LEU A 222 -12.81 -10.65 1.62
N ARG A 223 -12.18 -11.00 0.48
CA ARG A 223 -12.66 -12.04 -0.43
C ARG A 223 -12.81 -13.39 0.27
N GLU A 224 -11.82 -13.78 1.07
CA GLU A 224 -11.83 -15.06 1.78
C GLU A 224 -12.95 -15.11 2.84
N THR A 225 -13.11 -14.06 3.62
CA THR A 225 -14.17 -13.94 4.63
C THR A 225 -15.56 -13.95 4.00
N PHE A 226 -15.75 -13.17 2.93
CA PHE A 226 -17.04 -13.11 2.23
C PHE A 226 -17.45 -14.45 1.61
N GLY A 227 -16.49 -15.23 1.11
CA GLY A 227 -16.74 -16.58 0.59
C GLY A 227 -17.03 -17.61 1.68
N ALA A 228 -16.52 -17.45 2.90
CA ALA A 228 -16.74 -18.35 4.01
C ALA A 228 -18.15 -18.20 4.63
N ASP A 229 -18.70 -17.00 4.66
CA ASP A 229 -20.04 -16.70 5.19
C ASP A 229 -21.18 -17.12 4.22
N ALA A 230 -20.84 -17.41 2.97
CA ALA A 230 -21.79 -17.81 1.93
C ALA A 230 -21.94 -19.36 1.81
N ALA A 231 -21.24 -20.13 2.58
CA ALA A 231 -21.25 -21.60 2.60
C ALA A 231 -21.94 -22.16 3.85
#